data_7603542f505777f24719825f58cc129b
#
_entry.id   7603542f505777f24719825f58cc129b
#
_cell.length_a   1.000
_cell.length_b   1.000
_cell.length_c   1.000
_cell.angle_alpha   90.00
_cell.angle_beta   90.00
_cell.angle_gamma   90.00
#
_symmetry.space_group_name_H-M   'P 1'
#
loop_
_entity.id
_entity.type
_entity.pdbx_description
1 polymer ?
#
loop_
_entity_poly.entity_id
_entity_poly.type
_entity_poly.pdbx_seq_one_letter_code
_entity_poly.pdbx_strand_id
1 'polypeptide(L)'
;MAARTGNDPATDVRTTILTAAESCFERFGITKTTMEDVARAADMSRATVYRYFSDRESLIIESVARRARLNMTPARAFIAKWPTIEERLVEGICQNVESGLRDPMVHLLVSPSEMTLANSLLTTSGKAVELTSELWEPILREAQEAGDIRADIDLTLLCEWISELEIMCISQLNGGTGSLERFREKIRTFLIPSLLPAGD
;
A
#
# COMPACT_ATOMS: atom_id res chain seq x y z
N MET A 1 -12.97 -29.83 19.38
CA MET A 1 -13.45 -28.58 20.02
C MET A 1 -12.95 -27.44 19.16
N ALA A 2 -13.79 -26.94 18.25
CA ALA A 2 -13.43 -25.89 17.29
C ALA A 2 -13.52 -24.52 17.98
N ALA A 3 -12.40 -23.80 18.02
CA ALA A 3 -12.37 -22.42 18.50
C ALA A 3 -13.16 -21.55 17.52
N ARG A 4 -14.30 -21.03 17.97
CA ARG A 4 -15.01 -19.94 17.31
C ARG A 4 -14.15 -18.68 17.45
N THR A 5 -13.48 -18.27 16.39
CA THR A 5 -12.95 -16.90 16.25
C THR A 5 -14.15 -15.96 16.16
N GLY A 6 -14.57 -15.42 17.31
CA GLY A 6 -15.60 -14.40 17.37
C GLY A 6 -15.11 -13.15 16.67
N ASN A 7 -15.69 -12.84 15.51
CA ASN A 7 -15.50 -11.55 14.86
C ASN A 7 -16.14 -10.49 15.78
N ASP A 8 -15.36 -9.50 16.21
CA ASP A 8 -15.87 -8.40 17.05
C ASP A 8 -16.92 -7.63 16.22
N PRO A 9 -18.15 -7.42 16.74
CA PRO A 9 -19.21 -6.68 16.03
C PRO A 9 -18.77 -5.29 15.54
N ALA A 10 -17.83 -4.64 16.24
CA ALA A 10 -17.27 -3.36 15.83
C ALA A 10 -16.39 -3.48 14.58
N THR A 11 -15.63 -4.57 14.47
CA THR A 11 -14.81 -4.90 13.28
C THR A 11 -15.70 -5.18 12.07
N ASP A 12 -16.84 -5.81 12.26
CA ASP A 12 -17.80 -6.12 11.20
C ASP A 12 -18.43 -4.82 10.65
N VAL A 13 -18.89 -3.94 11.53
CA VAL A 13 -19.46 -2.62 11.15
C VAL A 13 -18.41 -1.77 10.40
N ARG A 14 -17.17 -1.71 10.91
CA ARG A 14 -16.09 -0.96 10.24
C ARG A 14 -15.83 -1.49 8.84
N THR A 15 -15.77 -2.80 8.67
CA THR A 15 -15.59 -3.46 7.38
C THR A 15 -16.74 -3.18 6.42
N THR A 16 -17.98 -3.20 6.91
CA THR A 16 -19.18 -2.87 6.12
C THR A 16 -19.11 -1.43 5.59
N ILE A 17 -18.73 -0.47 6.44
CA ILE A 17 -18.57 0.94 6.04
C ILE A 17 -17.48 1.09 4.98
N LEU A 18 -16.32 0.45 5.16
CA LEU A 18 -15.22 0.51 4.20
C LEU A 18 -15.61 -0.10 2.84
N THR A 19 -16.32 -1.22 2.84
CA THR A 19 -16.81 -1.85 1.61
C THR A 19 -17.81 -0.95 0.87
N ALA A 20 -18.70 -0.30 1.60
CA ALA A 20 -19.64 0.68 1.04
C ALA A 20 -18.91 1.90 0.48
N ALA A 21 -17.89 2.39 1.19
CA ALA A 21 -17.07 3.51 0.75
C ALA A 21 -16.32 3.18 -0.55
N GLU A 22 -15.66 2.05 -0.64
CA GLU A 22 -14.96 1.57 -1.83
C GLU A 22 -15.90 1.54 -3.04
N SER A 23 -17.11 0.99 -2.87
CA SER A 23 -18.13 0.97 -3.92
C SER A 23 -18.59 2.38 -4.35
N CYS A 24 -18.73 3.30 -3.39
CA CYS A 24 -19.04 4.71 -3.70
C CYS A 24 -17.90 5.39 -4.45
N PHE A 25 -16.65 5.18 -4.04
CA PHE A 25 -15.48 5.74 -4.71
C PHE A 25 -15.34 5.24 -6.14
N GLU A 26 -15.56 3.96 -6.39
CA GLU A 26 -15.55 3.36 -7.74
C GLU A 26 -16.67 3.94 -8.63
N ARG A 27 -17.84 4.17 -8.05
CA ARG A 27 -19.02 4.64 -8.80
C ARG A 27 -19.03 6.15 -9.06
N PHE A 28 -18.65 6.95 -8.09
CA PHE A 28 -18.82 8.42 -8.12
C PHE A 28 -17.48 9.17 -8.22
N GLY A 29 -16.36 8.48 -8.00
CA GLY A 29 -15.05 9.08 -7.81
C GLY A 29 -14.81 9.50 -6.36
N ILE A 30 -13.52 9.61 -6.01
CA ILE A 30 -13.09 9.93 -4.63
C ILE A 30 -13.59 11.31 -4.21
N THR A 31 -13.35 12.35 -5.05
CA THR A 31 -13.70 13.73 -4.72
C THR A 31 -15.21 13.95 -4.57
N LYS A 32 -16.04 13.25 -5.33
CA LYS A 32 -17.49 13.44 -5.33
C LYS A 32 -18.22 12.65 -4.27
N THR A 33 -17.61 11.60 -3.72
CA THR A 33 -18.23 10.77 -2.69
C THR A 33 -18.32 11.50 -1.37
N THR A 34 -19.50 11.50 -0.78
CA THR A 34 -19.80 12.12 0.52
C THR A 34 -19.98 11.05 1.61
N MET A 35 -19.80 11.45 2.88
CA MET A 35 -20.09 10.58 4.03
C MET A 35 -21.57 10.13 4.07
N GLU A 36 -22.47 10.91 3.47
CA GLU A 36 -23.89 10.54 3.35
C GLU A 36 -24.13 9.46 2.31
N ASP A 37 -23.41 9.51 1.18
CA ASP A 37 -23.47 8.43 0.16
C ASP A 37 -23.00 7.10 0.73
N VAL A 38 -21.91 7.14 1.51
CA VAL A 38 -21.39 5.97 2.19
C VAL A 38 -22.36 5.45 3.25
N ALA A 39 -22.95 6.31 4.06
CA ALA A 39 -23.95 5.92 5.06
C ALA A 39 -25.15 5.23 4.41
N ARG A 40 -25.65 5.80 3.30
CA ARG A 40 -26.74 5.22 2.52
C ARG A 40 -26.37 3.86 1.91
N ALA A 41 -25.16 3.75 1.35
CA ALA A 41 -24.66 2.50 0.75
C ALA A 41 -24.42 1.41 1.79
N ALA A 42 -24.03 1.78 3.01
CA ALA A 42 -23.83 0.87 4.14
C ALA A 42 -25.14 0.49 4.87
N ASP A 43 -26.28 1.06 4.47
CA ASP A 43 -27.56 0.97 5.20
C ASP A 43 -27.44 1.38 6.68
N MET A 44 -26.74 2.50 6.92
CA MET A 44 -26.45 3.01 8.26
C MET A 44 -26.79 4.49 8.39
N SER A 45 -26.98 4.97 9.63
CA SER A 45 -27.10 6.41 9.89
C SER A 45 -25.76 7.13 9.70
N ARG A 46 -25.80 8.41 9.31
CA ARG A 46 -24.59 9.27 9.27
C ARG A 46 -23.86 9.26 10.61
N ALA A 47 -24.60 9.36 11.72
CA ALA A 47 -24.01 9.31 13.06
C ALA A 47 -23.24 8.00 13.32
N THR A 48 -23.72 6.88 12.79
CA THR A 48 -23.01 5.60 12.87
C THR A 48 -21.69 5.67 12.10
N VAL A 49 -21.70 6.16 10.87
CA VAL A 49 -20.46 6.28 10.05
C VAL A 49 -19.46 7.21 10.72
N TYR A 50 -19.89 8.40 11.19
CA TYR A 50 -19.01 9.36 11.88
C TYR A 50 -18.44 8.84 13.20
N ARG A 51 -19.06 7.87 13.84
CA ARG A 51 -18.52 7.22 15.04
C ARG A 51 -17.27 6.37 14.74
N TYR A 52 -17.17 5.80 13.52
CA TYR A 52 -16.05 4.96 13.10
C TYR A 52 -15.00 5.71 12.30
N PHE A 53 -15.39 6.75 11.57
CA PHE A 53 -14.52 7.55 10.70
C PHE A 53 -14.84 9.03 10.88
N SER A 54 -13.88 9.80 11.40
CA SER A 54 -14.06 11.22 11.74
C SER A 54 -14.42 12.09 10.55
N ASP A 55 -13.91 11.72 9.39
CA ASP A 55 -14.02 12.48 8.15
C ASP A 55 -13.85 11.57 6.92
N ARG A 56 -14.01 12.17 5.74
CA ARG A 56 -13.85 11.47 4.46
C ARG A 56 -12.40 11.06 4.19
N GLU A 57 -11.45 11.86 4.63
CA GLU A 57 -10.03 11.59 4.41
C GLU A 57 -9.59 10.34 5.17
N SER A 58 -9.96 10.21 6.43
CA SER A 58 -9.72 9.01 7.21
C SER A 58 -10.37 7.77 6.59
N LEU A 59 -11.55 7.92 6.00
CA LEU A 59 -12.23 6.83 5.31
C LEU A 59 -11.48 6.40 4.04
N ILE A 60 -10.95 7.34 3.26
CA ILE A 60 -10.13 7.06 2.06
C ILE A 60 -8.85 6.32 2.45
N ILE A 61 -8.11 6.87 3.42
CA ILE A 61 -6.85 6.29 3.91
C ILE A 61 -7.06 4.84 4.38
N GLU A 62 -8.09 4.60 5.17
CA GLU A 62 -8.38 3.27 5.70
C GLU A 62 -8.88 2.29 4.63
N SER A 63 -9.59 2.79 3.60
CA SER A 63 -9.98 1.97 2.45
C SER A 63 -8.74 1.51 1.67
N VAL A 64 -7.81 2.43 1.39
CA VAL A 64 -6.53 2.09 0.73
C VAL A 64 -5.73 1.09 1.58
N ALA A 65 -5.61 1.35 2.88
CA ALA A 65 -4.87 0.48 3.80
C ALA A 65 -5.47 -0.93 3.87
N ARG A 66 -6.81 -1.03 3.93
CA ARG A 66 -7.50 -2.33 3.92
C ARG A 66 -7.19 -3.12 2.63
N ARG A 67 -7.27 -2.48 1.47
CA ARG A 67 -6.98 -3.12 0.18
C ARG A 67 -5.52 -3.56 0.08
N ALA A 68 -4.59 -2.72 0.50
CA ALA A 68 -3.18 -3.07 0.56
C ALA A 68 -2.94 -4.30 1.45
N ARG A 69 -3.56 -4.36 2.64
CA ARG A 69 -3.43 -5.51 3.55
C ARG A 69 -4.04 -6.79 2.98
N LEU A 70 -5.13 -6.72 2.21
CA LEU A 70 -5.67 -7.88 1.50
C LEU A 70 -4.67 -8.46 0.48
N ASN A 71 -3.80 -7.62 -0.08
CA ASN A 71 -2.78 -8.03 -1.02
C ASN A 71 -1.46 -8.48 -0.36
N MET A 72 -1.26 -8.30 0.95
CA MET A 72 0.01 -8.62 1.60
C MET A 72 0.36 -10.10 1.58
N THR A 73 -0.60 -10.99 1.82
CA THR A 73 -0.35 -12.43 1.78
C THR A 73 0.07 -12.91 0.38
N PRO A 74 -0.65 -12.57 -0.69
CA PRO A 74 -0.19 -12.84 -2.05
C PRO A 74 1.18 -12.21 -2.37
N ALA A 75 1.43 -10.97 -1.93
CA ALA A 75 2.70 -10.29 -2.16
C ALA A 75 3.88 -11.02 -1.48
N ARG A 76 3.73 -11.38 -0.21
CA ARG A 76 4.75 -12.19 0.50
C ARG A 76 5.00 -13.53 -0.18
N ALA A 77 3.95 -14.21 -0.62
CA ALA A 77 4.07 -15.48 -1.33
C ALA A 77 4.76 -15.31 -2.69
N PHE A 78 4.57 -14.18 -3.36
CA PHE A 78 5.28 -13.85 -4.60
C PHE A 78 6.76 -13.58 -4.34
N ILE A 79 7.08 -12.73 -3.36
CA ILE A 79 8.45 -12.37 -2.96
C ILE A 79 9.24 -13.60 -2.55
N ALA A 80 8.64 -14.52 -1.80
CA ALA A 80 9.29 -15.73 -1.32
C ALA A 80 9.68 -16.74 -2.42
N LYS A 81 9.21 -16.55 -3.67
CA LYS A 81 9.63 -17.39 -4.81
C LYS A 81 11.06 -17.12 -5.27
N TRP A 82 11.59 -15.95 -4.95
CA TRP A 82 12.89 -15.51 -5.42
C TRP A 82 13.98 -15.92 -4.43
N PRO A 83 15.07 -16.52 -4.91
CA PRO A 83 16.07 -17.13 -4.02
C PRO A 83 16.93 -16.11 -3.29
N THR A 84 17.25 -14.97 -3.92
CA THR A 84 18.15 -13.97 -3.34
C THR A 84 17.39 -12.73 -2.90
N ILE A 85 17.94 -11.98 -1.94
CA ILE A 85 17.34 -10.73 -1.47
C ILE A 85 17.29 -9.67 -2.58
N GLU A 86 18.27 -9.67 -3.46
CA GLU A 86 18.31 -8.79 -4.64
C GLU A 86 17.09 -9.02 -5.53
N GLU A 87 16.83 -10.28 -5.89
CA GLU A 87 15.69 -10.65 -6.73
C GLU A 87 14.36 -10.41 -6.00
N ARG A 88 14.29 -10.71 -4.69
CA ARG A 88 13.11 -10.42 -3.85
C ARG A 88 12.76 -8.96 -3.88
N LEU A 89 13.75 -8.07 -3.73
CA LEU A 89 13.55 -6.62 -3.76
C LEU A 89 13.14 -6.15 -5.15
N VAL A 90 13.90 -6.51 -6.18
CA VAL A 90 13.63 -6.06 -7.55
C VAL A 90 12.23 -6.48 -8.01
N GLU A 91 11.94 -7.78 -7.93
CA GLU A 91 10.69 -8.31 -8.46
C GLU A 91 9.50 -8.04 -7.53
N GLY A 92 9.73 -8.00 -6.21
CA GLY A 92 8.68 -7.66 -5.24
C GLY A 92 8.23 -6.20 -5.34
N ILE A 93 9.16 -5.25 -5.44
CA ILE A 93 8.84 -3.83 -5.63
C ILE A 93 8.10 -3.62 -6.96
N CYS A 94 8.58 -4.24 -8.05
CA CYS A 94 7.89 -4.17 -9.34
C CYS A 94 6.49 -4.79 -9.29
N GLN A 95 6.32 -5.92 -8.62
CA GLN A 95 5.02 -6.58 -8.43
C GLN A 95 4.05 -5.71 -7.61
N ASN A 96 4.53 -5.02 -6.58
CA ASN A 96 3.71 -4.09 -5.79
C ASN A 96 3.23 -2.91 -6.64
N VAL A 97 4.11 -2.34 -7.46
CA VAL A 97 3.75 -1.28 -8.43
C VAL A 97 2.68 -1.78 -9.41
N GLU A 98 2.86 -2.97 -10.01
CA GLU A 98 1.85 -3.56 -10.90
C GLU A 98 0.51 -3.81 -10.19
N SER A 99 0.55 -4.32 -8.96
CA SER A 99 -0.65 -4.56 -8.16
C SER A 99 -1.36 -3.25 -7.84
N GLY A 100 -0.63 -2.20 -7.49
CA GLY A 100 -1.17 -0.86 -7.29
C GLY A 100 -1.84 -0.30 -8.53
N LEU A 101 -1.23 -0.46 -9.71
CA LEU A 101 -1.82 -0.02 -10.98
C LEU A 101 -3.10 -0.77 -11.36
N ARG A 102 -3.24 -2.03 -10.94
CA ARG A 102 -4.45 -2.83 -11.18
C ARG A 102 -5.55 -2.59 -10.14
N ASP A 103 -5.21 -1.99 -9.02
CA ASP A 103 -6.20 -1.70 -7.97
C ASP A 103 -7.02 -0.47 -8.34
N PRO A 104 -8.37 -0.59 -8.48
CA PRO A 104 -9.21 0.53 -8.89
C PRO A 104 -9.12 1.73 -7.96
N MET A 105 -8.96 1.50 -6.64
CA MET A 105 -8.86 2.57 -5.66
C MET A 105 -7.55 3.33 -5.76
N VAL A 106 -6.42 2.62 -5.94
CA VAL A 106 -5.10 3.23 -6.16
C VAL A 106 -5.11 3.98 -7.48
N HIS A 107 -5.67 3.39 -8.54
CA HIS A 107 -5.79 4.04 -9.85
C HIS A 107 -6.56 5.36 -9.78
N LEU A 108 -7.69 5.38 -9.07
CA LEU A 108 -8.47 6.60 -8.83
C LEU A 108 -7.65 7.64 -8.05
N LEU A 109 -7.00 7.23 -6.98
CA LEU A 109 -6.25 8.11 -6.08
C LEU A 109 -5.06 8.79 -6.77
N VAL A 110 -4.31 8.06 -7.61
CA VAL A 110 -3.15 8.60 -8.34
C VAL A 110 -3.51 9.24 -9.69
N SER A 111 -4.81 9.43 -9.98
CA SER A 111 -5.25 10.15 -11.17
C SER A 111 -4.82 11.62 -11.09
N PRO A 112 -4.60 12.32 -12.22
CA PRO A 112 -4.19 13.72 -12.22
C PRO A 112 -5.13 14.65 -11.44
N SER A 113 -6.42 14.35 -11.41
CA SER A 113 -7.43 15.13 -10.66
C SER A 113 -7.34 14.97 -9.15
N GLU A 114 -6.81 13.85 -8.66
CA GLU A 114 -6.74 13.49 -7.24
C GLU A 114 -5.30 13.53 -6.69
N MET A 115 -4.29 13.85 -7.51
CA MET A 115 -2.89 13.79 -7.16
C MET A 115 -2.52 14.62 -5.91
N THR A 116 -3.12 15.79 -5.73
CA THR A 116 -2.90 16.63 -4.54
C THR A 116 -3.42 15.92 -3.28
N LEU A 117 -4.59 15.29 -3.38
CA LEU A 117 -5.17 14.50 -2.31
C LEU A 117 -4.32 13.25 -2.04
N ALA A 118 -3.89 12.55 -3.09
CA ALA A 118 -3.02 11.38 -2.97
C ALA A 118 -1.72 11.69 -2.23
N ASN A 119 -1.04 12.77 -2.62
CA ASN A 119 0.20 13.20 -1.96
C ASN A 119 -0.05 13.54 -0.49
N SER A 120 -1.12 14.28 -0.19
CA SER A 120 -1.46 14.61 1.20
C SER A 120 -1.78 13.36 2.03
N LEU A 121 -2.58 12.45 1.51
CA LEU A 121 -3.03 11.28 2.26
C LEU A 121 -1.96 10.21 2.40
N LEU A 122 -1.20 9.96 1.35
CA LEU A 122 -0.21 8.86 1.34
C LEU A 122 1.11 9.27 2.01
N THR A 123 1.60 10.49 1.76
CA THR A 123 2.86 10.97 2.33
C THR A 123 2.68 11.59 3.71
N THR A 124 1.72 12.52 3.89
CA THR A 124 1.55 13.25 5.15
C THR A 124 1.01 12.36 6.28
N SER A 125 0.16 11.37 5.97
CA SER A 125 -0.38 10.45 6.99
C SER A 125 0.61 9.41 7.48
N GLY A 126 1.71 9.18 6.75
CA GLY A 126 2.66 8.09 7.01
C GLY A 126 2.11 6.69 6.73
N LYS A 127 0.85 6.59 6.24
CA LYS A 127 0.18 5.29 6.07
C LYS A 127 0.81 4.44 4.96
N ALA A 128 1.33 5.05 3.91
CA ALA A 128 2.04 4.33 2.86
C ALA A 128 3.33 3.69 3.40
N VAL A 129 4.09 4.43 4.19
CA VAL A 129 5.30 3.91 4.86
C VAL A 129 4.96 2.79 5.83
N GLU A 130 3.89 2.94 6.65
CA GLU A 130 3.41 1.88 7.55
C GLU A 130 3.13 0.59 6.78
N LEU A 131 2.40 0.65 5.66
CA LEU A 131 2.06 -0.51 4.85
C LEU A 131 3.28 -1.15 4.17
N THR A 132 4.21 -0.33 3.69
CA THR A 132 5.48 -0.80 3.14
C THR A 132 6.31 -1.50 4.20
N SER A 133 6.39 -0.94 5.41
CA SER A 133 7.08 -1.56 6.54
C SER A 133 6.41 -2.87 6.98
N GLU A 134 5.08 -2.92 7.06
CA GLU A 134 4.35 -4.16 7.35
C GLU A 134 4.74 -5.30 6.37
N LEU A 135 4.98 -4.99 5.11
CA LEU A 135 5.36 -5.97 4.10
C LEU A 135 6.85 -6.31 4.14
N TRP A 136 7.70 -5.29 4.10
CA TRP A 136 9.13 -5.43 3.81
C TRP A 136 10.02 -5.61 5.03
N GLU A 137 9.72 -4.95 6.16
CA GLU A 137 10.60 -4.96 7.32
C GLU A 137 10.97 -6.38 7.82
N PRO A 138 10.04 -7.36 7.89
CA PRO A 138 10.41 -8.72 8.29
C PRO A 138 11.39 -9.38 7.32
N ILE A 139 11.23 -9.15 6.01
CA ILE A 139 12.07 -9.73 4.95
C ILE A 139 13.46 -9.10 4.98
N LEU A 140 13.52 -7.78 5.13
CA LEU A 140 14.77 -7.02 5.18
C LEU A 140 15.57 -7.33 6.45
N ARG A 141 14.88 -7.49 7.57
CA ARG A 141 15.51 -7.85 8.85
C ARG A 141 16.15 -9.23 8.79
N GLU A 142 15.43 -10.22 8.24
CA GLU A 142 15.99 -11.57 8.02
C GLU A 142 17.25 -11.52 7.15
N ALA A 143 17.20 -10.76 6.05
CA ALA A 143 18.35 -10.61 5.15
C ALA A 143 19.53 -9.86 5.80
N GLN A 144 19.25 -8.86 6.63
CA GLN A 144 20.29 -8.13 7.37
C GLN A 144 20.95 -9.01 8.43
N GLU A 145 20.17 -9.82 9.15
CA GLU A 145 20.68 -10.80 10.13
C GLU A 145 21.49 -11.92 9.46
N ALA A 146 21.13 -12.29 8.21
CA ALA A 146 21.90 -13.26 7.42
C ALA A 146 23.19 -12.68 6.82
N GLY A 147 23.34 -11.34 6.83
CA GLY A 147 24.48 -10.66 6.22
C GLY A 147 24.32 -10.39 4.72
N ASP A 148 23.14 -10.64 4.16
CA ASP A 148 22.82 -10.36 2.74
C ASP A 148 22.60 -8.86 2.49
N ILE A 149 22.23 -8.12 3.53
CA ILE A 149 22.12 -6.65 3.55
C ILE A 149 23.11 -6.11 4.58
N ARG A 150 23.74 -4.97 4.28
CA ARG A 150 24.67 -4.26 5.17
C ARG A 150 24.01 -3.99 6.52
N ALA A 151 24.74 -4.24 7.62
CA ALA A 151 24.25 -4.05 8.98
C ALA A 151 24.01 -2.57 9.38
N ASP A 152 24.61 -1.62 8.66
CA ASP A 152 24.49 -0.19 8.90
C ASP A 152 23.28 0.47 8.22
N ILE A 153 22.48 -0.29 7.47
CA ILE A 153 21.26 0.21 6.84
C ILE A 153 20.14 0.34 7.88
N ASP A 154 19.58 1.54 7.99
CA ASP A 154 18.33 1.77 8.72
C ASP A 154 17.14 1.23 7.92
N LEU A 155 16.54 0.15 8.42
CA LEU A 155 15.44 -0.55 7.73
C LEU A 155 14.16 0.30 7.67
N THR A 156 13.94 1.21 8.64
CA THR A 156 12.80 2.13 8.62
C THR A 156 12.96 3.13 7.48
N LEU A 157 14.14 3.75 7.37
CA LEU A 157 14.47 4.67 6.29
C LEU A 157 14.42 3.97 4.92
N LEU A 158 14.85 2.71 4.84
CA LEU A 158 14.76 1.93 3.61
C LEU A 158 13.29 1.66 3.21
N CYS A 159 12.43 1.31 4.16
CA CYS A 159 10.99 1.13 3.88
C CYS A 159 10.33 2.45 3.44
N GLU A 160 10.71 3.58 4.03
CA GLU A 160 10.26 4.91 3.60
C GLU A 160 10.67 5.17 2.15
N TRP A 161 11.94 4.93 1.81
CA TRP A 161 12.46 5.09 0.45
C TRP A 161 11.79 4.17 -0.57
N ILE A 162 11.55 2.90 -0.23
CA ILE A 162 10.80 1.96 -1.08
C ILE A 162 9.39 2.48 -1.33
N SER A 163 8.69 2.96 -0.29
CA SER A 163 7.35 3.54 -0.41
C SER A 163 7.30 4.72 -1.38
N GLU A 164 8.25 5.64 -1.27
CA GLU A 164 8.37 6.80 -2.16
C GLU A 164 8.61 6.39 -3.61
N LEU A 165 9.50 5.41 -3.85
CA LEU A 165 9.78 4.88 -5.17
C LEU A 165 8.57 4.21 -5.81
N GLU A 166 7.83 3.40 -5.04
CA GLU A 166 6.61 2.73 -5.51
C GLU A 166 5.53 3.75 -5.89
N ILE A 167 5.24 4.74 -5.04
CA ILE A 167 4.24 5.80 -5.29
C ILE A 167 4.63 6.62 -6.53
N MET A 168 5.89 7.03 -6.62
CA MET A 168 6.39 7.80 -7.78
C MET A 168 6.22 6.98 -9.07
N CYS A 169 6.58 5.70 -9.05
CA CYS A 169 6.48 4.84 -10.22
C CYS A 169 5.03 4.63 -10.65
N ILE A 170 4.13 4.33 -9.71
CA ILE A 170 2.69 4.18 -9.97
C ILE A 170 2.14 5.45 -10.61
N SER A 171 2.48 6.62 -10.07
CA SER A 171 2.05 7.92 -10.61
C SER A 171 2.54 8.14 -12.06
N GLN A 172 3.83 7.87 -12.33
CA GLN A 172 4.40 8.00 -13.67
C GLN A 172 3.76 7.05 -14.69
N LEU A 173 3.55 5.78 -14.30
CA LEU A 173 2.94 4.78 -15.17
C LEU A 173 1.47 5.09 -15.44
N ASN A 174 0.72 5.52 -14.43
CA ASN A 174 -0.68 5.95 -14.57
C ASN A 174 -0.81 7.18 -15.48
N GLY A 175 0.16 8.08 -15.45
CA GLY A 175 0.26 9.25 -16.34
C GLY A 175 0.80 8.95 -17.74
N GLY A 176 1.14 7.70 -18.05
CA GLY A 176 1.69 7.30 -19.36
C GLY A 176 3.12 7.78 -19.65
N THR A 177 3.86 8.22 -18.63
CA THR A 177 5.20 8.81 -18.78
C THR A 177 6.33 7.88 -18.35
N GLY A 178 6.01 6.68 -17.85
CA GLY A 178 6.96 5.74 -17.29
C GLY A 178 7.01 4.39 -18.03
N SER A 179 7.96 3.56 -17.63
CA SER A 179 8.08 2.16 -18.04
C SER A 179 8.48 1.34 -16.82
N LEU A 180 7.76 0.26 -16.54
CA LEU A 180 8.07 -0.65 -15.45
C LEU A 180 9.44 -1.32 -15.64
N GLU A 181 9.81 -1.66 -16.89
CA GLU A 181 11.12 -2.23 -17.19
C GLU A 181 12.25 -1.26 -16.86
N ARG A 182 12.08 0.02 -17.20
CA ARG A 182 13.06 1.05 -16.84
C ARG A 182 13.11 1.31 -15.33
N PHE A 183 12.00 1.16 -14.64
CA PHE A 183 11.95 1.22 -13.18
C PHE A 183 12.71 0.05 -12.56
N ARG A 184 12.49 -1.18 -13.04
CA ARG A 184 13.23 -2.38 -12.64
C ARG A 184 14.74 -2.20 -12.83
N GLU A 185 15.16 -1.66 -13.97
CA GLU A 185 16.57 -1.35 -14.25
C GLU A 185 17.16 -0.36 -13.24
N LYS A 186 16.41 0.68 -12.87
CA LYS A 186 16.84 1.65 -11.85
C LYS A 186 17.01 1.00 -10.48
N ILE A 187 16.06 0.13 -10.06
CA ILE A 187 16.17 -0.60 -8.80
C ILE A 187 17.45 -1.44 -8.80
N ARG A 188 17.71 -2.20 -9.86
CA ARG A 188 18.92 -3.04 -9.99
C ARG A 188 20.21 -2.23 -9.98
N THR A 189 20.20 -1.08 -10.64
CA THR A 189 21.42 -0.28 -10.85
C THR A 189 21.76 0.59 -9.65
N PHE A 190 20.75 1.14 -8.95
CA PHE A 190 20.99 2.17 -7.95
C PHE A 190 20.59 1.73 -6.53
N LEU A 191 19.47 1.01 -6.36
CA LEU A 191 19.05 0.58 -5.02
C LEU A 191 19.84 -0.65 -4.56
N ILE A 192 19.86 -1.72 -5.34
CA ILE A 192 20.47 -2.98 -4.93
C ILE A 192 21.94 -2.82 -4.51
N PRO A 193 22.84 -2.19 -5.31
CA PRO A 193 24.24 -2.06 -4.92
C PRO A 193 24.45 -1.24 -3.64
N SER A 194 23.52 -0.35 -3.29
CA SER A 194 23.61 0.44 -2.05
C SER A 194 23.32 -0.37 -0.78
N LEU A 195 22.65 -1.52 -0.92
CA LEU A 195 22.24 -2.37 0.18
C LEU A 195 23.16 -3.55 0.44
N LEU A 196 23.89 -3.99 -0.59
CA LEU A 196 24.75 -5.16 -0.48
C LEU A 196 26.02 -4.86 0.32
N PRO A 197 26.54 -5.85 1.06
CA PRO A 197 27.86 -5.73 1.68
C PRO A 197 28.92 -5.38 0.64
N ALA A 198 29.89 -4.54 1.01
CA ALA A 198 31.04 -4.32 0.15
C ALA A 198 31.74 -5.69 -0.06
N GLY A 199 31.85 -6.12 -1.30
CA GLY A 199 32.62 -7.32 -1.63
C GLY A 199 34.09 -7.13 -1.18
N ASP A 200 34.64 -8.14 -0.54
CA ASP A 200 36.05 -8.21 -0.18
C ASP A 200 36.95 -8.16 -1.43
#